data_a7bff304739a71d692404533e2ec136c
#
_entry.id   a7bff304739a71d692404533e2ec136c
#
_cell.length_a   1.000
_cell.length_b   1.000
_cell.length_c   1.000
_cell.angle_alpha   90.00
_cell.angle_beta   90.00
_cell.angle_gamma   90.00
#
_symmetry.space_group_name_H-M   'P 1'
#
loop_
_entity.id
_entity.type
_entity.pdbx_description
1 polymer ?
#
loop_
_entity_poly.entity_id
_entity_poly.type
_entity_poly.pdbx_seq_one_letter_code
_entity_poly.pdbx_strand_id
1 'polypeptide(L)'
;MDTIYIKSPLNYVGGKYKILDQIIPKFPKYIHTFVDLFGGGFNVGINVDADNVIYNDVIEPLCELISYFSDKSSDEVINNLEKNIEKNNLNKENTEAFLKLRNKYNHFLYSNEEEKILDFYTLILYSFNYQIRFNQNMKYNTPFGKNRSSYNQNTKKNIKKFVDKMNSINLKISKNKFIDFDFSKLEKDDFVYCDPPYLITTGSYND
;
A
#
# COMPACT_ATOMS: atom_id res chain seq x y z
N MET A 1 8.23 -23.16 15.04
CA MET A 1 8.38 -21.70 15.23
C MET A 1 7.23 -21.05 14.47
N ASP A 2 6.46 -20.22 15.15
CA ASP A 2 5.39 -19.51 14.49
C ASP A 2 5.97 -18.52 13.47
N THR A 3 5.54 -18.60 12.23
CA THR A 3 5.98 -17.69 11.17
C THR A 3 5.46 -16.30 11.48
N ILE A 4 6.38 -15.33 11.66
CA ILE A 4 6.00 -13.95 11.92
C ILE A 4 5.84 -13.23 10.58
N TYR A 5 4.60 -12.98 10.18
CA TYR A 5 4.28 -12.21 8.97
C TYR A 5 4.48 -10.71 9.17
N ILE A 6 4.95 -10.05 8.14
CA ILE A 6 5.06 -8.60 8.07
C ILE A 6 3.69 -8.00 7.74
N LYS A 7 3.23 -7.10 8.59
CA LYS A 7 1.98 -6.37 8.35
C LYS A 7 2.27 -5.15 7.47
N SER A 8 1.51 -4.99 6.39
CA SER A 8 1.58 -3.77 5.60
C SER A 8 1.12 -2.55 6.42
N PRO A 9 1.78 -1.39 6.27
CA PRO A 9 1.31 -0.14 6.84
C PRO A 9 0.11 0.46 6.07
N LEU A 10 -0.28 -0.16 4.95
CA LEU A 10 -1.38 0.28 4.10
C LEU A 10 -2.65 -0.48 4.45
N ASN A 11 -3.60 0.20 5.10
CA ASN A 11 -4.90 -0.38 5.43
C ASN A 11 -5.86 -0.26 4.24
N TYR A 12 -5.61 -1.07 3.21
CA TYR A 12 -6.51 -1.18 2.06
C TYR A 12 -7.62 -2.19 2.35
N VAL A 13 -8.82 -1.89 1.82
CA VAL A 13 -10.01 -2.73 2.03
C VAL A 13 -9.76 -4.14 1.49
N GLY A 14 -10.20 -5.16 2.23
CA GLY A 14 -9.98 -6.55 1.83
C GLY A 14 -8.61 -7.14 2.23
N GLY A 15 -7.76 -6.38 2.95
CA GLY A 15 -6.42 -6.82 3.34
C GLY A 15 -6.41 -8.17 4.06
N LYS A 16 -5.55 -9.11 3.62
CA LYS A 16 -5.51 -10.52 4.05
C LYS A 16 -4.59 -10.80 5.23
N TYR A 17 -3.99 -9.77 5.85
CA TYR A 17 -3.02 -9.97 6.93
C TYR A 17 -3.48 -10.95 8.03
N LYS A 18 -4.76 -10.86 8.44
CA LYS A 18 -5.31 -11.69 9.54
C LYS A 18 -5.46 -13.17 9.23
N ILE A 19 -5.35 -13.55 7.96
CA ILE A 19 -5.55 -14.92 7.49
C ILE A 19 -4.36 -15.44 6.66
N LEU A 20 -3.20 -14.78 6.75
CA LEU A 20 -1.99 -15.22 6.05
C LEU A 20 -1.53 -16.62 6.48
N ASP A 21 -1.70 -16.95 7.75
CA ASP A 21 -1.45 -18.28 8.32
C ASP A 21 -2.30 -19.40 7.68
N GLN A 22 -3.46 -19.03 7.12
CA GLN A 22 -4.35 -19.95 6.42
C GLN A 22 -4.12 -19.98 4.90
N ILE A 23 -3.64 -18.88 4.33
CA ILE A 23 -3.44 -18.72 2.88
C ILE A 23 -2.06 -19.24 2.46
N ILE A 24 -0.98 -18.72 3.03
CA ILE A 24 0.39 -18.99 2.59
C ILE A 24 0.76 -20.48 2.66
N PRO A 25 0.36 -21.26 3.67
CA PRO A 25 0.65 -22.69 3.70
C PRO A 25 -0.01 -23.51 2.58
N LYS A 26 -0.96 -22.93 1.84
CA LYS A 26 -1.62 -23.57 0.68
C LYS A 26 -0.91 -23.29 -0.65
N PHE A 27 0.08 -22.40 -0.66
CA PHE A 27 0.87 -22.11 -1.85
C PHE A 27 1.88 -23.23 -2.12
N PRO A 28 2.37 -23.34 -3.37
CA PRO A 28 3.48 -24.25 -3.69
C PRO A 28 4.69 -24.01 -2.79
N LYS A 29 5.46 -25.07 -2.51
CA LYS A 29 6.68 -24.97 -1.68
C LYS A 29 7.80 -24.19 -2.37
N TYR A 30 7.83 -24.23 -3.69
CA TYR A 30 8.76 -23.47 -4.51
C TYR A 30 7.94 -22.63 -5.49
N ILE A 31 8.29 -21.34 -5.56
CA ILE A 31 7.68 -20.37 -6.47
C ILE A 31 8.83 -19.58 -7.09
N HIS A 32 8.97 -19.67 -8.41
CA HIS A 32 9.96 -18.86 -9.13
C HIS A 32 9.50 -17.39 -9.19
N THR A 33 8.30 -17.13 -9.73
CA THR A 33 7.71 -15.78 -9.72
C THR A 33 6.33 -15.83 -9.08
N PHE A 34 6.15 -15.05 -8.00
CA PHE A 34 4.84 -14.83 -7.39
C PHE A 34 4.21 -13.57 -7.96
N VAL A 35 3.02 -13.67 -8.52
CA VAL A 35 2.23 -12.53 -9.01
C VAL A 35 1.10 -12.23 -8.05
N ASP A 36 1.18 -11.10 -7.33
CA ASP A 36 0.08 -10.53 -6.54
C ASP A 36 -0.76 -9.65 -7.49
N LEU A 37 -1.74 -10.27 -8.19
CA LEU A 37 -2.42 -9.66 -9.34
C LEU A 37 -3.35 -8.49 -8.94
N PHE A 38 -3.84 -8.50 -7.70
CA PHE A 38 -4.65 -7.45 -7.08
C PHE A 38 -3.98 -7.04 -5.76
N GLY A 39 -2.77 -6.50 -5.85
CA GLY A 39 -1.85 -6.34 -4.72
C GLY A 39 -2.35 -5.50 -3.57
N GLY A 40 -3.17 -4.47 -3.85
CA GLY A 40 -3.79 -3.61 -2.83
C GLY A 40 -2.78 -3.11 -1.80
N GLY A 41 -3.00 -3.43 -0.53
CA GLY A 41 -2.06 -3.09 0.55
C GLY A 41 -0.81 -3.96 0.62
N PHE A 42 -0.56 -4.86 -0.31
CA PHE A 42 0.61 -5.74 -0.41
C PHE A 42 0.86 -6.62 0.83
N ASN A 43 -0.21 -7.15 1.42
CA ASN A 43 -0.07 -8.03 2.59
C ASN A 43 0.31 -9.47 2.23
N VAL A 44 -0.06 -9.97 1.05
CA VAL A 44 0.24 -11.33 0.62
C VAL A 44 1.63 -11.38 -0.02
N GLY A 45 1.86 -10.66 -1.11
CA GLY A 45 3.11 -10.72 -1.85
C GLY A 45 4.36 -10.42 -1.02
N ILE A 46 4.29 -9.48 -0.05
CA ILE A 46 5.43 -9.17 0.84
C ILE A 46 5.84 -10.34 1.76
N ASN A 47 4.94 -11.31 1.98
CA ASN A 47 5.15 -12.41 2.92
C ASN A 47 5.38 -13.77 2.24
N VAL A 48 5.34 -13.83 0.92
CA VAL A 48 5.58 -15.05 0.17
C VAL A 48 7.08 -15.29 0.03
N ASP A 49 7.49 -16.56 0.11
CA ASP A 49 8.83 -17.01 -0.23
C ASP A 49 8.85 -17.36 -1.72
N ALA A 50 9.45 -16.50 -2.54
CA ALA A 50 9.57 -16.63 -3.98
C ALA A 50 10.85 -15.96 -4.46
N ASP A 51 11.43 -16.44 -5.58
CA ASP A 51 12.65 -15.84 -6.15
C ASP A 51 12.36 -14.42 -6.67
N ASN A 52 11.17 -14.21 -7.24
CA ASN A 52 10.69 -12.93 -7.78
C ASN A 52 9.26 -12.66 -7.32
N VAL A 53 8.93 -11.41 -7.11
CA VAL A 53 7.58 -10.96 -6.78
C VAL A 53 7.14 -9.88 -7.75
N ILE A 54 5.97 -10.03 -8.35
CA ILE A 54 5.31 -9.00 -9.14
C ILE A 54 4.11 -8.49 -8.35
N TYR A 55 4.17 -7.24 -7.95
CA TYR A 55 3.01 -6.50 -7.45
C TYR A 55 2.27 -5.89 -8.62
N ASN A 56 0.97 -6.13 -8.74
CA ASN A 56 0.13 -5.48 -9.72
C ASN A 56 -1.13 -4.90 -9.06
N ASP A 57 -1.48 -3.68 -9.42
CA ASP A 57 -2.76 -3.07 -9.04
C ASP A 57 -3.17 -2.03 -10.09
N VAL A 58 -4.46 -1.76 -10.23
CA VAL A 58 -4.97 -0.72 -11.13
C VAL A 58 -4.96 0.66 -10.49
N ILE A 59 -4.85 0.74 -9.17
CA ILE A 59 -4.85 2.00 -8.41
C ILE A 59 -3.45 2.62 -8.46
N GLU A 60 -3.24 3.51 -9.41
CA GLU A 60 -1.93 4.13 -9.65
C GLU A 60 -1.27 4.75 -8.41
N PRO A 61 -1.98 5.52 -7.53
CA PRO A 61 -1.37 6.04 -6.30
C PRO A 61 -0.83 4.96 -5.34
N LEU A 62 -1.41 3.75 -5.33
CA LEU A 62 -0.86 2.63 -4.56
C LEU A 62 0.42 2.11 -5.19
N CYS A 63 0.45 1.94 -6.51
CA CYS A 63 1.65 1.51 -7.22
C CYS A 63 2.81 2.49 -7.05
N GLU A 64 2.53 3.80 -7.14
CA GLU A 64 3.51 4.87 -6.90
C GLU A 64 4.08 4.79 -5.47
N LEU A 65 3.21 4.59 -4.47
CA LEU A 65 3.63 4.48 -3.06
C LEU A 65 4.44 3.20 -2.79
N ILE A 66 4.06 2.06 -3.38
CA ILE A 66 4.81 0.79 -3.28
C ILE A 66 6.19 0.95 -3.97
N SER A 67 6.25 1.61 -5.14
CA SER A 67 7.52 1.92 -5.82
C SER A 67 8.42 2.80 -4.94
N TYR A 68 7.87 3.86 -4.37
CA TYR A 68 8.60 4.73 -3.46
C TYR A 68 9.22 3.97 -2.28
N PHE A 69 8.49 3.02 -1.71
CA PHE A 69 8.99 2.19 -0.61
C PHE A 69 10.08 1.20 -1.06
N SER A 70 10.01 0.69 -2.30
CA SER A 70 11.02 -0.23 -2.83
C SER A 70 12.32 0.47 -3.23
N ASP A 71 12.26 1.75 -3.56
CA ASP A 71 13.38 2.53 -4.08
C ASP A 71 14.17 3.27 -2.98
N LYS A 72 13.67 3.27 -1.74
CA LYS A 72 14.23 4.02 -0.62
C LYS A 72 14.58 3.13 0.57
N SER A 73 15.58 3.51 1.33
CA SER A 73 15.81 2.91 2.64
C SER A 73 14.69 3.28 3.63
N SER A 74 14.45 2.44 4.62
CA SER A 74 13.42 2.70 5.63
C SER A 74 13.68 4.00 6.42
N ASP A 75 14.92 4.34 6.64
CA ASP A 75 15.29 5.58 7.33
C ASP A 75 15.03 6.82 6.46
N GLU A 76 15.27 6.74 5.12
CA GLU A 76 14.89 7.83 4.19
C GLU A 76 13.37 8.02 4.13
N VAL A 77 12.60 6.93 4.00
CA VAL A 77 11.13 6.98 4.01
C VAL A 77 10.62 7.66 5.27
N ILE A 78 11.14 7.27 6.43
CA ILE A 78 10.76 7.84 7.73
C ILE A 78 11.12 9.32 7.82
N ASN A 79 12.35 9.68 7.47
CA ASN A 79 12.82 11.07 7.53
C ASN A 79 12.01 11.99 6.60
N ASN A 80 11.74 11.54 5.37
CA ASN A 80 10.96 12.31 4.41
C ASN A 80 9.51 12.46 4.86
N LEU A 81 8.93 11.40 5.42
CA LEU A 81 7.59 11.43 5.98
C LEU A 81 7.48 12.39 7.18
N GLU A 82 8.42 12.35 8.12
CA GLU A 82 8.44 13.23 9.30
C GLU A 82 8.55 14.71 8.89
N LYS A 83 9.43 15.01 7.93
CA LYS A 83 9.53 16.37 7.34
C LYS A 83 8.23 16.80 6.66
N ASN A 84 7.57 15.88 5.95
CA ASN A 84 6.32 16.21 5.27
C ASN A 84 5.16 16.45 6.26
N ILE A 85 5.10 15.69 7.34
CA ILE A 85 4.13 15.88 8.43
C ILE A 85 4.33 17.25 9.09
N GLU A 86 5.57 17.61 9.40
CA GLU A 86 5.93 18.90 9.99
C GLU A 86 5.58 20.06 9.04
N LYS A 87 6.02 19.99 7.78
CA LYS A 87 5.73 20.98 6.73
C LYS A 87 4.24 21.28 6.60
N ASN A 88 3.40 20.26 6.70
CA ASN A 88 1.96 20.37 6.58
C ASN A 88 1.23 20.61 7.92
N ASN A 89 1.97 20.76 9.03
CA ASN A 89 1.43 20.94 10.38
C ASN A 89 0.36 19.91 10.78
N LEU A 90 0.58 18.63 10.37
CA LEU A 90 -0.35 17.53 10.64
C LEU A 90 -0.17 16.99 12.05
N ASN A 91 -1.28 16.88 12.77
CA ASN A 91 -1.36 16.16 14.03
C ASN A 91 -2.77 15.55 14.19
N LYS A 92 -2.99 14.78 15.25
CA LYS A 92 -4.26 14.04 15.48
C LYS A 92 -5.50 14.93 15.70
N GLU A 93 -5.33 16.25 15.84
CA GLU A 93 -6.40 17.18 16.17
C GLU A 93 -6.61 18.25 15.10
N ASN A 94 -5.61 18.49 14.24
CA ASN A 94 -5.62 19.57 13.26
C ASN A 94 -6.41 19.18 12.00
N THR A 95 -7.73 19.29 12.09
CA THR A 95 -8.64 19.01 10.97
C THR A 95 -8.40 19.94 9.78
N GLU A 96 -8.10 21.22 10.03
CA GLU A 96 -7.90 22.21 8.97
C GLU A 96 -6.66 21.86 8.10
N ALA A 97 -5.53 21.53 8.74
CA ALA A 97 -4.34 21.10 8.05
C ALA A 97 -4.60 19.85 7.19
N PHE A 98 -5.32 18.85 7.73
CA PHE A 98 -5.70 17.67 6.98
C PHE A 98 -6.54 18.00 5.74
N LEU A 99 -7.57 18.85 5.89
CA LEU A 99 -8.44 19.23 4.78
C LEU A 99 -7.67 20.03 3.73
N LYS A 100 -6.77 20.93 4.15
CA LYS A 100 -5.90 21.68 3.25
C LYS A 100 -4.99 20.73 2.44
N LEU A 101 -4.34 19.78 3.10
CA LEU A 101 -3.50 18.79 2.44
C LEU A 101 -4.29 17.91 1.46
N ARG A 102 -5.49 17.43 1.87
CA ARG A 102 -6.36 16.65 1.00
C ARG A 102 -6.82 17.44 -0.22
N ASN A 103 -7.15 18.72 -0.03
CA ASN A 103 -7.52 19.61 -1.14
C ASN A 103 -6.35 19.79 -2.11
N LYS A 104 -5.14 20.04 -1.60
CA LYS A 104 -3.92 20.12 -2.41
C LYS A 104 -3.73 18.82 -3.20
N TYR A 105 -3.77 17.67 -2.55
CA TYR A 105 -3.61 16.37 -3.21
C TYR A 105 -4.62 16.15 -4.33
N ASN A 106 -5.87 16.46 -4.08
CA ASN A 106 -6.96 16.25 -5.04
C ASN A 106 -6.97 17.21 -6.23
N HIS A 107 -6.24 18.31 -6.17
CA HIS A 107 -6.17 19.31 -7.26
C HIS A 107 -4.85 19.26 -8.04
N PHE A 108 -3.99 18.24 -7.76
CA PHE A 108 -2.75 17.98 -8.49
C PHE A 108 -1.78 19.19 -8.58
N LEU A 109 -1.67 19.94 -7.51
CA LEU A 109 -0.76 21.08 -7.41
C LEU A 109 0.67 20.64 -7.05
N TYR A 110 1.25 19.73 -7.84
CA TYR A 110 2.58 19.17 -7.59
C TYR A 110 3.53 19.48 -8.72
N SER A 111 4.71 19.96 -8.37
CA SER A 111 5.86 20.09 -9.26
C SER A 111 6.81 18.88 -9.17
N ASN A 112 6.59 18.01 -8.16
CA ASN A 112 7.44 16.87 -7.84
C ASN A 112 6.56 15.67 -7.45
N GLU A 113 6.78 14.52 -8.10
CA GLU A 113 6.05 13.29 -7.83
C GLU A 113 6.31 12.75 -6.41
N GLU A 114 7.54 12.86 -5.90
CA GLU A 114 7.86 12.44 -4.53
C GLU A 114 7.05 13.21 -3.49
N GLU A 115 6.86 14.52 -3.69
CA GLU A 115 6.00 15.32 -2.80
C GLU A 115 4.55 14.82 -2.85
N LYS A 116 4.02 14.50 -4.04
CA LYS A 116 2.66 13.93 -4.19
C LYS A 116 2.52 12.62 -3.44
N ILE A 117 3.48 11.71 -3.56
CA ILE A 117 3.49 10.42 -2.89
C ILE A 117 3.54 10.59 -1.36
N LEU A 118 4.40 11.49 -0.87
CA LEU A 118 4.51 11.79 0.55
C LEU A 118 3.23 12.41 1.11
N ASP A 119 2.61 13.33 0.39
CA ASP A 119 1.33 13.94 0.76
C ASP A 119 0.23 12.86 0.81
N PHE A 120 0.19 11.96 -0.17
CA PHE A 120 -0.75 10.84 -0.18
C PHE A 120 -0.56 9.93 1.03
N TYR A 121 0.68 9.53 1.33
CA TYR A 121 0.95 8.67 2.47
C TYR A 121 0.67 9.37 3.81
N THR A 122 0.99 10.64 3.92
CA THR A 122 0.63 11.47 5.08
C THR A 122 -0.88 11.52 5.29
N LEU A 123 -1.66 11.70 4.22
CA LEU A 123 -3.13 11.64 4.30
C LEU A 123 -3.61 10.30 4.84
N ILE A 124 -3.07 9.17 4.37
CA ILE A 124 -3.42 7.84 4.87
C ILE A 124 -3.21 7.75 6.39
N LEU A 125 -2.05 8.21 6.88
CA LEU A 125 -1.70 8.11 8.29
C LEU A 125 -2.61 8.93 9.22
N TYR A 126 -3.23 9.98 8.72
CA TYR A 126 -4.15 10.82 9.48
C TYR A 126 -5.63 10.62 9.10
N SER A 127 -5.92 9.71 8.17
CA SER A 127 -7.27 9.35 7.78
C SER A 127 -7.94 8.40 8.77
N PHE A 128 -9.26 8.44 8.83
CA PHE A 128 -10.06 7.57 9.68
C PHE A 128 -9.69 6.09 9.47
N ASN A 129 -9.25 5.44 10.55
CA ASN A 129 -8.76 4.05 10.57
C ASN A 129 -7.65 3.75 9.54
N TYR A 130 -6.87 4.75 9.14
CA TYR A 130 -5.81 4.62 8.11
C TYR A 130 -6.33 4.12 6.76
N GLN A 131 -7.62 4.24 6.48
CA GLN A 131 -8.25 3.73 5.27
C GLN A 131 -7.80 4.49 4.02
N ILE A 132 -7.69 3.74 2.93
CA ILE A 132 -7.43 4.27 1.61
C ILE A 132 -8.72 4.14 0.81
N ARG A 133 -9.29 5.29 0.42
CA ARG A 133 -10.50 5.34 -0.39
C ARG A 133 -10.46 6.52 -1.37
N PHE A 134 -10.83 6.23 -2.59
CA PHE A 134 -11.04 7.21 -3.65
C PHE A 134 -12.52 7.23 -4.04
N ASN A 135 -13.00 8.34 -4.60
CA ASN A 135 -14.31 8.41 -5.24
C ASN A 135 -14.21 8.05 -6.72
N GLN A 136 -15.33 8.04 -7.44
CA GLN A 136 -15.41 7.74 -8.88
C GLN A 136 -14.50 8.62 -9.75
N ASN A 137 -14.19 9.83 -9.31
CA ASN A 137 -13.26 10.75 -9.98
C ASN A 137 -11.81 10.58 -9.54
N MET A 138 -11.47 9.46 -8.91
CA MET A 138 -10.14 9.16 -8.35
C MET A 138 -9.62 10.23 -7.37
N LYS A 139 -10.52 10.97 -6.71
CA LYS A 139 -10.15 11.90 -5.65
C LYS A 139 -10.15 11.19 -4.30
N TYR A 140 -9.09 11.40 -3.53
CA TYR A 140 -8.98 10.87 -2.16
C TYR A 140 -10.09 11.45 -1.27
N ASN A 141 -10.93 10.61 -0.70
CA ASN A 141 -12.13 11.05 0.02
C ASN A 141 -12.28 10.47 1.43
N THR A 142 -11.26 9.80 1.95
CA THR A 142 -11.29 9.32 3.34
C THR A 142 -11.35 10.51 4.30
N PRO A 143 -12.24 10.49 5.31
CA PRO A 143 -12.34 11.56 6.29
C PRO A 143 -11.15 11.58 7.24
N PHE A 144 -10.94 12.71 7.91
CA PHE A 144 -9.94 12.86 8.97
C PHE A 144 -10.21 11.91 10.14
N GLY A 145 -9.18 11.24 10.61
CA GLY A 145 -9.23 10.31 11.74
C GLY A 145 -8.97 11.02 13.08
N LYS A 146 -9.69 12.13 13.37
CA LYS A 146 -9.50 12.92 14.57
C LYS A 146 -9.40 12.07 15.84
N ASN A 147 -8.31 12.21 16.58
CA ASN A 147 -7.98 11.45 17.81
C ASN A 147 -7.90 9.92 17.66
N ARG A 148 -7.98 9.38 16.44
CA ARG A 148 -7.95 7.93 16.17
C ARG A 148 -6.74 7.48 15.38
N SER A 149 -6.34 8.26 14.38
CA SER A 149 -5.26 7.93 13.46
C SER A 149 -4.19 9.01 13.49
N SER A 150 -2.94 8.58 13.60
CA SER A 150 -1.79 9.48 13.57
C SER A 150 -0.51 8.72 13.32
N TYR A 151 0.50 9.41 12.85
CA TYR A 151 1.86 8.91 12.88
C TYR A 151 2.34 8.81 14.34
N ASN A 152 2.82 7.64 14.75
CA ASN A 152 3.30 7.35 16.09
C ASN A 152 4.38 6.26 16.06
N GLN A 153 4.95 5.90 17.22
CA GLN A 153 6.04 4.92 17.30
C GLN A 153 5.66 3.53 16.74
N ASN A 154 4.41 3.12 16.86
CA ASN A 154 3.96 1.83 16.31
C ASN A 154 3.84 1.89 14.78
N THR A 155 3.31 2.99 14.22
CA THR A 155 3.28 3.20 12.78
C THR A 155 4.70 3.29 12.22
N LYS A 156 5.61 4.01 12.89
CA LYS A 156 7.04 4.10 12.52
C LYS A 156 7.71 2.72 12.45
N LYS A 157 7.55 1.90 13.50
CA LYS A 157 8.08 0.53 13.53
C LYS A 157 7.53 -0.34 12.41
N ASN A 158 6.23 -0.21 12.12
CA ASN A 158 5.57 -1.01 11.09
C ASN A 158 6.07 -0.62 9.69
N ILE A 159 6.19 0.69 9.42
CA ILE A 159 6.78 1.22 8.18
C ILE A 159 8.19 0.66 8.00
N LYS A 160 9.04 0.79 9.04
CA LYS A 160 10.43 0.32 8.98
C LYS A 160 10.50 -1.16 8.60
N LYS A 161 9.79 -2.02 9.31
CA LYS A 161 9.75 -3.48 9.02
C LYS A 161 9.28 -3.80 7.61
N PHE A 162 8.27 -3.08 7.14
CA PHE A 162 7.68 -3.29 5.83
C PHE A 162 8.67 -2.89 4.71
N VAL A 163 9.27 -1.70 4.82
CA VAL A 163 10.25 -1.21 3.84
C VAL A 163 11.51 -2.05 3.85
N ASP A 164 12.05 -2.41 5.04
CA ASP A 164 13.22 -3.29 5.14
C ASP A 164 12.96 -4.66 4.48
N LYS A 165 11.77 -5.25 4.67
CA LYS A 165 11.38 -6.50 4.00
C LYS A 165 11.24 -6.29 2.50
N MET A 166 10.63 -5.20 2.06
CA MET A 166 10.45 -4.88 0.63
C MET A 166 11.80 -4.77 -0.08
N ASN A 167 12.79 -4.14 0.55
CA ASN A 167 14.14 -4.00 0.00
C ASN A 167 14.95 -5.33 0.01
N SER A 168 14.44 -6.36 0.66
CA SER A 168 15.06 -7.71 0.68
C SER A 168 14.50 -8.67 -0.38
N ILE A 169 13.48 -8.30 -1.12
CA ILE A 169 12.84 -9.13 -2.15
C ILE A 169 13.10 -8.57 -3.54
N ASN A 170 13.12 -9.44 -4.55
CA ASN A 170 13.19 -9.01 -5.95
C ASN A 170 11.80 -8.63 -6.43
N LEU A 171 11.45 -7.35 -6.28
CA LEU A 171 10.12 -6.81 -6.54
C LEU A 171 10.06 -6.11 -7.90
N LYS A 172 9.04 -6.44 -8.68
CA LYS A 172 8.63 -5.71 -9.87
C LYS A 172 7.21 -5.17 -9.68
N ILE A 173 6.98 -3.92 -10.10
CA ILE A 173 5.69 -3.26 -9.98
C ILE A 173 5.04 -3.11 -11.35
N SER A 174 3.76 -3.43 -11.43
CA SER A 174 2.91 -3.34 -12.60
C SER A 174 1.65 -2.54 -12.27
N LYS A 175 1.16 -1.75 -13.24
CA LYS A 175 -0.04 -0.90 -13.11
C LYS A 175 -1.15 -1.35 -14.08
N ASN A 176 -1.19 -2.64 -14.40
CA ASN A 176 -2.10 -3.15 -15.43
C ASN A 176 -3.47 -3.49 -14.84
N LYS A 177 -4.52 -3.25 -15.63
CA LYS A 177 -5.77 -3.98 -15.39
C LYS A 177 -5.48 -5.48 -15.52
N PHE A 178 -6.19 -6.32 -14.75
CA PHE A 178 -5.95 -7.76 -14.79
C PHE A 178 -6.12 -8.38 -16.18
N ILE A 179 -7.01 -7.81 -17.01
CA ILE A 179 -7.24 -8.25 -18.40
C ILE A 179 -6.09 -7.91 -19.35
N ASP A 180 -5.27 -6.90 -18.99
CA ASP A 180 -4.13 -6.44 -19.79
C ASP A 180 -2.80 -7.03 -19.25
N PHE A 181 -2.86 -7.84 -18.19
CA PHE A 181 -1.69 -8.50 -17.65
C PHE A 181 -1.24 -9.62 -18.59
N ASP A 182 0.03 -9.60 -18.98
CA ASP A 182 0.60 -10.56 -19.93
C ASP A 182 0.95 -11.90 -19.25
N PHE A 183 -0.01 -12.78 -19.16
CA PHE A 183 0.17 -14.12 -18.59
C PHE A 183 1.04 -15.05 -19.46
N SER A 184 1.28 -14.71 -20.74
CA SER A 184 2.08 -15.55 -21.65
C SER A 184 3.54 -15.62 -21.28
N LYS A 185 4.01 -14.70 -20.42
CA LYS A 185 5.38 -14.65 -19.90
C LYS A 185 5.60 -15.50 -18.66
N LEU A 186 4.53 -16.09 -18.12
CA LEU A 186 4.62 -16.92 -16.93
C LEU A 186 5.04 -18.35 -17.29
N GLU A 187 5.85 -18.93 -16.42
CA GLU A 187 6.38 -20.28 -16.57
C GLU A 187 5.70 -21.26 -15.60
N LYS A 188 6.04 -22.54 -15.71
CA LYS A 188 5.40 -23.62 -14.94
C LYS A 188 5.52 -23.44 -13.43
N ASP A 189 6.62 -22.88 -12.94
CA ASP A 189 6.91 -22.72 -11.51
C ASP A 189 6.55 -21.32 -11.00
N ASP A 190 5.81 -20.54 -11.81
CA ASP A 190 5.24 -19.26 -11.40
C ASP A 190 3.87 -19.47 -10.76
N PHE A 191 3.49 -18.58 -9.85
CA PHE A 191 2.23 -18.67 -9.13
C PHE A 191 1.49 -17.33 -9.14
N VAL A 192 0.24 -17.33 -9.60
CA VAL A 192 -0.61 -16.14 -9.62
C VAL A 192 -1.62 -16.20 -8.47
N TYR A 193 -1.56 -15.22 -7.58
CA TYR A 193 -2.56 -15.00 -6.54
C TYR A 193 -3.58 -13.97 -7.01
N CYS A 194 -4.85 -14.39 -7.04
CA CYS A 194 -5.98 -13.55 -7.46
C CYS A 194 -6.94 -13.32 -6.29
N ASP A 195 -7.06 -12.08 -5.86
CA ASP A 195 -8.01 -11.65 -4.84
C ASP A 195 -8.79 -10.41 -5.33
N PRO A 196 -9.66 -10.58 -6.35
CA PRO A 196 -10.41 -9.48 -6.93
C PRO A 196 -11.43 -8.91 -5.94
N PRO A 197 -11.90 -7.66 -6.11
CA PRO A 197 -13.03 -7.11 -5.37
C PRO A 197 -14.26 -8.02 -5.46
N TYR A 198 -14.92 -8.24 -4.33
CA TYR A 198 -16.11 -9.10 -4.31
C TYR A 198 -17.33 -8.34 -4.83
N LEU A 199 -18.10 -8.97 -5.75
CA LEU A 199 -19.31 -8.39 -6.35
C LEU A 199 -20.40 -8.02 -5.33
N ILE A 200 -20.39 -8.64 -4.15
CA ILE A 200 -21.41 -8.45 -3.10
C ILE A 200 -21.09 -7.28 -2.17
N THR A 201 -19.91 -6.71 -2.24
CA THR A 201 -19.46 -5.59 -1.39
C THR A 201 -19.69 -4.23 -2.08
N THR A 202 -20.84 -4.06 -2.75
CA THR A 202 -21.25 -2.78 -3.32
C THR A 202 -21.30 -1.70 -2.24
N GLY A 203 -20.42 -0.73 -2.31
CA GLY A 203 -20.36 0.43 -1.41
C GLY A 203 -19.06 0.62 -0.61
N SER A 204 -18.13 -0.33 -0.65
CA SER A 204 -16.84 -0.22 0.06
C SER A 204 -15.65 -0.10 -0.88
N TYR A 205 -15.79 -0.52 -2.11
CA TYR A 205 -14.78 -0.40 -3.16
C TYR A 205 -15.19 0.77 -4.06
N ASN A 206 -14.30 1.68 -4.28
CA ASN A 206 -14.39 2.86 -5.15
C ASN A 206 -15.43 2.72 -6.28
N ASP A 207 -16.71 3.05 -5.97
CA ASP A 207 -17.73 3.33 -6.97
C ASP A 207 -17.48 4.68 -7.62
#